data_615db375afa086c754baee1f86095f50
#
_entry.id   615db375afa086c754baee1f86095f50
#
_cell.length_a   1.000
_cell.length_b   1.000
_cell.length_c   1.000
_cell.angle_alpha   90.00
_cell.angle_beta   90.00
_cell.angle_gamma   90.00
#
_symmetry.space_group_name_H-M   'P 1'
#
loop_
_entity.id
_entity.type
_entity.pdbx_description
1 polymer ?
#
loop_
_entity_poly.entity_id
_entity_poly.type
_entity_poly.pdbx_seq_one_letter_code
_entity_poly.pdbx_strand_id
1 'polypeptide(L)'
;MENGSTEPGEEVSIQIDQALLQDATGTMACMQLEQIGVDRVQVPLAVQYIDHNVIQLDHKNPDDHLFLQGFAAKYGMYYSKPGNGICHYVHVERFAKPGATMVGADSHTTSSGSVGTIAIGVGGLDVALVLAGRPFETGFPTVIGVELTGELQDWVTPKDVILELLRRRGVSGATNSIFEFYGPGVATIDVTGRTSICNMSTETGATTAIFPSDDRTREWLEAQQRPDDFVELGADEGAEYDEYEYIALDELEPMVAQPHSPGNVVPVSEVAGTKVYQVCIGSSANSGFEDLAIAAAVLKDKSVATDLVMTVTPGSRQILNSIAESGVYADLVRAGARMLEPICGPCVGMGYAPPSDAVSVRTFNRNFPGRSGTQSDQVYLVTPTIAAATALYGEITDPRELGEYPDLPKAPMYPAVDDAQILAPASEDEADKIEIHRGPNIHEPPEAEELPEEFKGTVTIVLPDDISTGDLTPDGVEVMAFRSNVPELAKYTLRRFDPEFPEKAQEMAPGIIVGGANYGQGSSREHAALAPLY
;
A
#
# COMPACT_ATOMS: atom_id res chain seq x y z
N MET A 1 11.05 -10.19 -20.78
CA MET A 1 9.84 -10.83 -21.35
C MET A 1 10.22 -12.17 -21.93
N GLU A 2 9.45 -13.21 -21.65
CA GLU A 2 9.66 -14.53 -22.28
C GLU A 2 8.98 -14.60 -23.65
N ASN A 3 7.81 -14.01 -23.79
CA ASN A 3 7.05 -13.88 -25.03
C ASN A 3 6.20 -12.62 -24.99
N GLY A 4 5.83 -12.09 -26.15
CA GLY A 4 4.85 -11.01 -26.29
C GLY A 4 5.33 -9.83 -27.12
N SER A 5 4.42 -8.92 -27.38
CA SER A 5 4.61 -7.65 -28.06
C SER A 5 4.69 -6.52 -27.03
N THR A 6 5.22 -5.38 -27.43
CA THR A 6 5.21 -4.14 -26.64
C THR A 6 4.08 -3.19 -27.07
N GLU A 7 3.13 -3.68 -27.83
CA GLU A 7 1.95 -2.90 -28.21
C GLU A 7 0.92 -2.92 -27.07
N PRO A 8 0.34 -1.81 -26.67
CA PRO A 8 -0.63 -1.76 -25.58
C PRO A 8 -1.81 -2.72 -25.78
N GLY A 9 -2.11 -3.51 -24.77
CA GLY A 9 -3.20 -4.48 -24.74
C GLY A 9 -2.86 -5.86 -25.27
N GLU A 10 -1.70 -6.09 -25.89
CA GLU A 10 -1.26 -7.41 -26.29
C GLU A 10 -0.72 -8.22 -25.10
N GLU A 11 -0.96 -9.53 -25.09
CA GLU A 11 -0.53 -10.41 -24.00
C GLU A 11 0.99 -10.52 -23.93
N VAL A 12 1.52 -10.37 -22.73
CA VAL A 12 2.94 -10.54 -22.42
C VAL A 12 3.14 -11.46 -21.24
N SER A 13 4.20 -12.25 -21.30
CA SER A 13 4.67 -13.10 -20.19
C SER A 13 5.96 -12.52 -19.62
N ILE A 14 5.97 -12.25 -18.32
CA ILE A 14 7.09 -11.62 -17.62
C ILE A 14 7.63 -12.58 -16.57
N GLN A 15 8.92 -12.90 -16.66
CA GLN A 15 9.61 -13.61 -15.57
C GLN A 15 9.75 -12.67 -14.38
N ILE A 16 9.42 -13.15 -13.20
CA ILE A 16 9.40 -12.36 -11.96
C ILE A 16 10.62 -12.72 -11.10
N ASP A 17 11.32 -11.69 -10.63
CA ASP A 17 12.51 -11.83 -9.77
C ASP A 17 12.13 -11.84 -8.29
N GLN A 18 11.09 -11.11 -7.90
CA GLN A 18 10.72 -10.91 -6.50
C GLN A 18 9.22 -11.07 -6.27
N ALA A 19 8.86 -11.71 -5.16
CA ALA A 19 7.48 -11.82 -4.70
C ALA A 19 7.31 -11.29 -3.28
N LEU A 20 6.27 -10.47 -3.06
CA LEU A 20 5.90 -9.89 -1.77
C LEU A 20 4.56 -10.44 -1.31
N LEU A 21 4.49 -10.91 -0.06
CA LEU A 21 3.25 -11.27 0.62
C LEU A 21 3.17 -10.55 1.96
N GLN A 22 1.95 -10.24 2.40
CA GLN A 22 1.69 -9.68 3.73
C GLN A 22 0.56 -10.46 4.43
N ASP A 23 0.40 -10.28 5.72
CA ASP A 23 -0.40 -11.18 6.55
C ASP A 23 -1.93 -11.10 6.35
N ALA A 24 -2.46 -10.07 5.69
CA ALA A 24 -3.88 -10.00 5.37
C ALA A 24 -4.28 -10.83 4.12
N THR A 25 -3.33 -11.15 3.24
CA THR A 25 -3.56 -11.87 1.97
C THR A 25 -2.68 -13.11 1.84
N GLY A 26 -1.56 -13.14 2.55
CA GLY A 26 -0.53 -14.17 2.41
C GLY A 26 -0.98 -15.56 2.83
N THR A 27 -1.79 -15.71 3.88
CA THR A 27 -2.28 -17.04 4.31
C THR A 27 -3.03 -17.74 3.19
N MET A 28 -3.91 -17.00 2.48
CA MET A 28 -4.66 -17.55 1.34
C MET A 28 -3.72 -17.91 0.17
N ALA A 29 -2.81 -17.01 -0.21
CA ALA A 29 -1.84 -17.27 -1.28
C ALA A 29 -0.95 -18.48 -0.98
N CYS A 30 -0.51 -18.63 0.27
CA CYS A 30 0.26 -19.80 0.73
C CYS A 30 -0.54 -21.10 0.63
N MET A 31 -1.81 -21.11 1.03
CA MET A 31 -2.68 -22.30 0.90
C MET A 31 -2.95 -22.65 -0.56
N GLN A 32 -3.12 -21.64 -1.44
CA GLN A 32 -3.24 -21.88 -2.89
C GLN A 32 -1.93 -22.45 -3.47
N LEU A 33 -0.76 -22.02 -3.00
CA LEU A 33 0.52 -22.62 -3.40
C LEU A 33 0.62 -24.09 -2.99
N GLU A 34 0.12 -24.46 -1.82
CA GLU A 34 0.04 -25.87 -1.40
C GLU A 34 -0.86 -26.69 -2.32
N GLN A 35 -2.03 -26.14 -2.74
CA GLN A 35 -2.92 -26.82 -3.70
C GLN A 35 -2.26 -27.01 -5.08
N ILE A 36 -1.39 -26.06 -5.51
CA ILE A 36 -0.60 -26.20 -6.75
C ILE A 36 0.40 -27.35 -6.62
N GLY A 37 0.88 -27.67 -5.41
CA GLY A 37 1.66 -28.86 -5.13
C GLY A 37 3.16 -28.71 -5.43
N VAL A 38 3.75 -27.55 -5.22
CA VAL A 38 5.21 -27.35 -5.30
C VAL A 38 5.84 -27.54 -3.92
N ASP A 39 7.04 -28.14 -3.90
CA ASP A 39 7.77 -28.40 -2.65
C ASP A 39 8.47 -27.13 -2.11
N ARG A 40 8.78 -26.18 -2.99
CA ARG A 40 9.50 -24.95 -2.66
C ARG A 40 9.25 -23.88 -3.71
N VAL A 41 9.27 -22.61 -3.30
CA VAL A 41 9.13 -21.47 -4.22
C VAL A 41 10.25 -21.46 -5.27
N GLN A 42 9.90 -21.07 -6.48
CA GLN A 42 10.80 -21.07 -7.64
C GLN A 42 11.29 -19.66 -8.02
N VAL A 43 10.62 -18.62 -7.50
CA VAL A 43 11.06 -17.23 -7.68
C VAL A 43 12.36 -16.98 -6.92
N PRO A 44 13.31 -16.19 -7.48
CA PRO A 44 14.62 -15.97 -6.83
C PRO A 44 14.53 -15.38 -5.42
N LEU A 45 13.55 -14.52 -5.16
CA LEU A 45 13.31 -13.91 -3.85
C LEU A 45 11.81 -13.87 -3.53
N ALA A 46 11.43 -14.42 -2.40
CA ALA A 46 10.07 -14.27 -1.84
C ALA A 46 10.15 -13.82 -0.38
N VAL A 47 9.33 -12.85 0.00
CA VAL A 47 9.31 -12.30 1.35
C VAL A 47 7.88 -12.23 1.87
N GLN A 48 7.65 -12.84 3.04
CA GLN A 48 6.41 -12.74 3.80
C GLN A 48 6.56 -11.71 4.91
N TYR A 49 5.70 -10.72 4.93
CA TYR A 49 5.66 -9.65 5.94
C TYR A 49 4.51 -9.84 6.91
N ILE A 50 4.70 -9.37 8.14
CA ILE A 50 3.64 -9.27 9.15
C ILE A 50 3.52 -7.79 9.55
N ASP A 51 2.55 -7.10 8.96
CA ASP A 51 2.42 -5.67 9.12
C ASP A 51 0.96 -5.14 9.08
N HIS A 52 -0.01 -5.93 8.62
CA HIS A 52 -1.41 -5.52 8.52
C HIS A 52 -2.24 -5.88 9.75
N ASN A 53 -2.15 -7.12 10.23
CA ASN A 53 -2.96 -7.68 11.31
C ASN A 53 -2.21 -7.73 12.65
N VAL A 54 -1.32 -6.78 12.92
CA VAL A 54 -0.52 -6.73 14.14
C VAL A 54 -1.35 -6.27 15.34
N ILE A 55 -2.35 -5.39 15.14
CA ILE A 55 -3.32 -5.05 16.18
C ILE A 55 -4.37 -6.16 16.24
N GLN A 56 -4.29 -6.98 17.27
CA GLN A 56 -5.04 -8.23 17.39
C GLN A 56 -6.11 -8.11 18.48
N LEU A 57 -7.32 -8.63 18.19
CA LEU A 57 -8.41 -8.71 19.16
C LEU A 57 -8.50 -10.08 19.84
N ASP A 58 -8.03 -11.14 19.17
CA ASP A 58 -8.06 -12.51 19.65
C ASP A 58 -6.91 -13.34 19.04
N HIS A 59 -7.03 -14.68 19.10
CA HIS A 59 -6.00 -15.62 18.67
C HIS A 59 -5.91 -15.84 17.14
N LYS A 60 -6.89 -15.43 16.34
CA LYS A 60 -6.95 -15.78 14.91
C LYS A 60 -5.75 -15.24 14.12
N ASN A 61 -5.48 -13.94 14.25
CA ASN A 61 -4.33 -13.33 13.57
C ASN A 61 -2.98 -13.90 14.06
N PRO A 62 -2.73 -14.10 15.37
CA PRO A 62 -1.53 -14.81 15.83
C PRO A 62 -1.38 -16.23 15.27
N ASP A 63 -2.47 -16.98 15.09
CA ASP A 63 -2.44 -18.30 14.46
C ASP A 63 -2.03 -18.20 12.98
N ASP A 64 -2.55 -17.19 12.24
CA ASP A 64 -2.12 -16.88 10.87
C ASP A 64 -0.62 -16.54 10.83
N HIS A 65 -0.11 -15.74 11.78
CA HIS A 65 1.31 -15.38 11.85
C HIS A 65 2.20 -16.60 12.07
N LEU A 66 1.78 -17.56 12.94
CA LEU A 66 2.52 -18.81 13.13
C LEU A 66 2.47 -19.69 11.88
N PHE A 67 1.33 -19.78 11.21
CA PHE A 67 1.20 -20.46 9.94
C PHE A 67 2.18 -19.88 8.92
N LEU A 68 2.16 -18.56 8.70
CA LEU A 68 3.00 -17.87 7.73
C LEU A 68 4.50 -18.00 8.05
N GLN A 69 4.89 -17.96 9.34
CA GLN A 69 6.27 -18.17 9.74
C GLN A 69 6.76 -19.57 9.40
N GLY A 70 5.96 -20.59 9.74
CA GLY A 70 6.29 -22.00 9.44
C GLY A 70 6.29 -22.25 7.93
N PHE A 71 5.33 -21.67 7.21
CA PHE A 71 5.23 -21.76 5.76
C PHE A 71 6.46 -21.13 5.08
N ALA A 72 6.79 -19.89 5.42
CA ALA A 72 7.93 -19.18 4.85
C ALA A 72 9.24 -19.98 5.06
N ALA A 73 9.47 -20.45 6.27
CA ALA A 73 10.65 -21.26 6.58
C ALA A 73 10.72 -22.55 5.74
N LYS A 74 9.59 -23.27 5.60
CA LYS A 74 9.51 -24.53 4.86
C LYS A 74 9.64 -24.36 3.36
N TYR A 75 8.91 -23.39 2.79
CA TYR A 75 8.83 -23.20 1.34
C TYR A 75 9.93 -22.33 0.75
N GLY A 76 10.86 -21.80 1.55
CA GLY A 76 12.02 -21.08 1.02
C GLY A 76 11.85 -19.57 0.90
N MET A 77 11.00 -18.98 1.75
CA MET A 77 10.73 -17.54 1.76
C MET A 77 11.39 -16.89 2.98
N TYR A 78 11.79 -15.63 2.83
CA TYR A 78 12.12 -14.79 3.98
C TYR A 78 10.84 -14.43 4.75
N TYR A 79 10.99 -14.21 6.06
CA TYR A 79 9.89 -13.82 6.93
C TYR A 79 10.24 -12.57 7.74
N SER A 80 9.56 -11.48 7.51
CA SER A 80 9.69 -10.23 8.27
C SER A 80 8.71 -10.23 9.43
N LYS A 81 9.23 -10.25 10.66
CA LYS A 81 8.46 -10.40 11.90
C LYS A 81 7.59 -9.18 12.20
N PRO A 82 6.51 -9.35 13.01
CA PRO A 82 5.75 -8.22 13.54
C PRO A 82 6.67 -7.17 14.19
N GLY A 83 6.42 -5.90 13.92
CA GLY A 83 7.21 -4.78 14.46
C GLY A 83 8.49 -4.46 13.70
N ASN A 84 8.86 -5.23 12.65
CA ASN A 84 9.98 -4.86 11.79
C ASN A 84 9.64 -3.69 10.87
N GLY A 85 8.40 -3.63 10.38
CA GLY A 85 7.93 -2.51 9.58
C GLY A 85 6.92 -2.91 8.51
N ILE A 86 6.43 -1.88 7.86
CA ILE A 86 5.47 -1.97 6.77
C ILE A 86 6.17 -2.54 5.55
N CYS A 87 5.55 -3.54 4.91
CA CYS A 87 6.12 -4.28 3.79
C CYS A 87 6.72 -3.36 2.71
N HIS A 88 6.04 -2.26 2.35
CA HIS A 88 6.50 -1.33 1.34
C HIS A 88 7.81 -0.62 1.70
N TYR A 89 7.96 -0.19 2.96
CA TYR A 89 9.19 0.45 3.44
C TYR A 89 10.33 -0.55 3.61
N VAL A 90 10.07 -1.67 4.31
CA VAL A 90 11.09 -2.70 4.53
C VAL A 90 11.57 -3.31 3.22
N HIS A 91 10.67 -3.49 2.22
CA HIS A 91 11.08 -4.03 0.92
C HIS A 91 11.99 -3.07 0.15
N VAL A 92 11.66 -1.76 0.11
CA VAL A 92 12.52 -0.73 -0.51
C VAL A 92 13.86 -0.61 0.23
N GLU A 93 13.87 -0.69 1.57
CA GLU A 93 15.09 -0.65 2.36
C GLU A 93 16.00 -1.85 2.11
N ARG A 94 15.45 -3.08 1.99
CA ARG A 94 16.23 -4.32 2.08
C ARG A 94 16.30 -5.18 0.82
N PHE A 95 15.35 -5.08 -0.10
CA PHE A 95 15.21 -6.06 -1.18
C PHE A 95 15.01 -5.46 -2.58
N ALA A 96 14.22 -4.40 -2.71
CA ALA A 96 13.95 -3.77 -4.01
C ALA A 96 15.25 -3.27 -4.65
N LYS A 97 15.41 -3.48 -5.94
CA LYS A 97 16.59 -3.06 -6.69
C LYS A 97 16.27 -2.69 -8.13
N PRO A 98 17.06 -1.79 -8.73
CA PRO A 98 16.88 -1.36 -10.11
C PRO A 98 16.85 -2.52 -11.10
N GLY A 99 15.91 -2.45 -12.06
CA GLY A 99 15.80 -3.42 -13.15
C GLY A 99 15.17 -4.76 -12.78
N ALA A 100 14.85 -5.00 -11.51
CA ALA A 100 14.12 -6.19 -11.10
C ALA A 100 12.64 -6.09 -11.44
N THR A 101 11.99 -7.25 -11.64
CA THR A 101 10.55 -7.41 -11.76
C THR A 101 9.97 -7.98 -10.47
N MET A 102 8.82 -7.48 -10.06
CA MET A 102 8.21 -7.86 -8.79
C MET A 102 6.69 -7.94 -8.89
N VAL A 103 6.11 -8.95 -8.26
CA VAL A 103 4.67 -8.99 -7.96
C VAL A 103 4.43 -9.06 -6.47
N GLY A 104 3.31 -8.53 -6.00
CA GLY A 104 2.95 -8.60 -4.59
C GLY A 104 1.46 -8.74 -4.35
N ALA A 105 1.10 -9.53 -3.36
CA ALA A 105 -0.28 -9.67 -2.88
C ALA A 105 -0.71 -8.46 -2.04
N ASP A 106 -0.29 -7.28 -2.48
CA ASP A 106 -0.66 -5.97 -1.96
C ASP A 106 -0.65 -4.95 -3.09
N SER A 107 -1.69 -4.11 -3.17
CA SER A 107 -1.85 -3.12 -4.23
C SER A 107 -0.78 -2.03 -4.23
N HIS A 108 -0.14 -1.76 -3.08
CA HIS A 108 0.91 -0.74 -2.97
C HIS A 108 2.34 -1.32 -3.18
N THR A 109 2.45 -2.52 -3.74
CA THR A 109 3.71 -3.12 -4.23
C THR A 109 4.44 -2.16 -5.17
N THR A 110 3.70 -1.33 -5.90
CA THR A 110 4.21 -0.24 -6.76
C THR A 110 5.22 0.68 -6.08
N SER A 111 5.23 0.76 -4.75
CA SER A 111 6.19 1.55 -3.96
C SER A 111 7.66 1.27 -4.34
N SER A 112 7.98 0.04 -4.74
CA SER A 112 9.34 -0.36 -5.14
C SER A 112 9.79 0.23 -6.47
N GLY A 113 8.88 0.83 -7.25
CA GLY A 113 9.22 1.61 -8.44
C GLY A 113 10.05 2.85 -8.15
N SER A 114 10.10 3.29 -6.89
CA SER A 114 10.92 4.41 -6.40
C SER A 114 12.42 4.23 -6.63
N VAL A 115 12.88 2.99 -6.72
CA VAL A 115 14.29 2.62 -6.99
C VAL A 115 14.48 1.99 -8.37
N GLY A 116 13.49 2.05 -9.27
CA GLY A 116 13.58 1.49 -10.62
C GLY A 116 13.23 0.00 -10.71
N THR A 117 12.42 -0.53 -9.80
CA THR A 117 11.84 -1.88 -9.86
C THR A 117 10.50 -1.82 -10.59
N ILE A 118 10.24 -2.71 -11.56
CA ILE A 118 8.90 -2.90 -12.11
C ILE A 118 8.09 -3.75 -11.14
N ALA A 119 7.26 -3.10 -10.32
CA ALA A 119 6.59 -3.71 -9.19
C ALA A 119 5.06 -3.58 -9.33
N ILE A 120 4.35 -4.71 -9.36
CA ILE A 120 2.92 -4.79 -9.66
C ILE A 120 2.17 -5.43 -8.49
N GLY A 121 1.10 -4.78 -8.05
CA GLY A 121 0.17 -5.36 -7.07
C GLY A 121 -0.86 -6.26 -7.76
N VAL A 122 -0.92 -7.52 -7.33
CA VAL A 122 -1.78 -8.55 -7.96
C VAL A 122 -2.57 -9.35 -6.92
N GLY A 123 -3.47 -10.23 -7.35
CA GLY A 123 -4.21 -11.14 -6.47
C GLY A 123 -3.33 -12.23 -5.87
N GLY A 124 -3.83 -12.85 -4.79
CA GLY A 124 -3.09 -13.93 -4.10
C GLY A 124 -2.80 -15.12 -4.99
N LEU A 125 -3.72 -15.47 -5.89
CA LEU A 125 -3.55 -16.58 -6.83
C LEU A 125 -2.43 -16.31 -7.83
N ASP A 126 -2.34 -15.09 -8.37
CA ASP A 126 -1.25 -14.70 -9.28
C ASP A 126 0.11 -14.82 -8.60
N VAL A 127 0.20 -14.36 -7.33
CA VAL A 127 1.43 -14.53 -6.54
C VAL A 127 1.73 -16.01 -6.32
N ALA A 128 0.74 -16.84 -6.01
CA ALA A 128 0.93 -18.28 -5.83
C ALA A 128 1.45 -18.96 -7.11
N LEU A 129 0.93 -18.57 -8.29
CA LEU A 129 1.41 -19.07 -9.59
C LEU A 129 2.86 -18.65 -9.86
N VAL A 130 3.22 -17.40 -9.56
CA VAL A 130 4.59 -16.90 -9.69
C VAL A 130 5.53 -17.63 -8.71
N LEU A 131 5.12 -17.83 -7.47
CA LEU A 131 5.88 -18.62 -6.48
C LEU A 131 6.11 -20.07 -6.97
N ALA A 132 5.14 -20.62 -7.71
CA ALA A 132 5.28 -21.93 -8.35
C ALA A 132 6.13 -21.94 -9.63
N GLY A 133 6.75 -20.81 -10.00
CA GLY A 133 7.65 -20.70 -11.16
C GLY A 133 6.94 -20.38 -12.49
N ARG A 134 5.66 -20.01 -12.47
CA ARG A 134 4.98 -19.55 -13.68
C ARG A 134 5.35 -18.10 -13.95
N PRO A 135 5.52 -17.69 -15.22
CA PRO A 135 5.62 -16.28 -15.56
C PRO A 135 4.33 -15.56 -15.19
N PHE A 136 4.42 -14.27 -14.93
CA PHE A 136 3.25 -13.42 -14.79
C PHE A 136 2.74 -13.01 -16.16
N GLU A 137 1.47 -13.31 -16.44
CA GLU A 137 0.81 -13.02 -17.72
C GLU A 137 -0.11 -11.83 -17.56
N THR A 138 0.03 -10.83 -18.43
CA THR A 138 -0.78 -9.60 -18.41
C THR A 138 -0.87 -9.00 -19.81
N GLY A 139 -1.79 -8.06 -20.01
CA GLY A 139 -1.75 -7.17 -21.18
C GLY A 139 -0.61 -6.16 -21.03
N PHE A 140 0.13 -5.90 -22.12
CA PHE A 140 1.14 -4.83 -22.09
C PHE A 140 0.47 -3.49 -21.81
N PRO A 141 0.86 -2.75 -20.77
CA PRO A 141 0.18 -1.53 -20.37
C PRO A 141 0.52 -0.36 -21.31
N THR A 142 -0.34 0.63 -21.38
CA THR A 142 -0.02 1.95 -21.92
C THR A 142 1.06 2.61 -21.07
N VAL A 143 2.06 3.24 -21.68
CA VAL A 143 3.12 3.95 -20.95
C VAL A 143 2.86 5.44 -20.97
N ILE A 144 2.64 6.01 -19.79
CA ILE A 144 2.41 7.45 -19.58
C ILE A 144 3.71 8.08 -19.09
N GLY A 145 4.37 8.87 -19.93
CA GLY A 145 5.54 9.63 -19.51
C GLY A 145 5.13 10.84 -18.66
N VAL A 146 5.66 10.95 -17.45
CA VAL A 146 5.40 12.07 -16.54
C VAL A 146 6.67 12.92 -16.42
N GLU A 147 6.69 14.05 -17.11
CA GLU A 147 7.81 15.00 -17.05
C GLU A 147 7.70 15.87 -15.80
N LEU A 148 8.75 15.83 -14.97
CA LEU A 148 8.90 16.69 -13.80
C LEU A 148 9.94 17.76 -14.09
N THR A 149 9.57 19.04 -13.90
CA THR A 149 10.48 20.19 -14.04
C THR A 149 10.50 21.04 -12.77
N GLY A 150 11.53 21.86 -12.59
CA GLY A 150 11.69 22.67 -11.39
C GLY A 150 11.99 21.84 -10.14
N GLU A 151 11.70 22.41 -8.98
CA GLU A 151 11.85 21.79 -7.66
C GLU A 151 10.68 22.19 -6.75
N LEU A 152 10.35 21.33 -5.77
CA LEU A 152 9.25 21.57 -4.83
C LEU A 152 9.57 22.80 -3.97
N GLN A 153 8.56 23.65 -3.79
CA GLN A 153 8.65 24.82 -2.93
C GLN A 153 8.43 24.44 -1.46
N ASP A 154 8.82 25.31 -0.55
CA ASP A 154 8.54 25.17 0.88
C ASP A 154 7.06 24.83 1.10
N TRP A 155 6.80 23.90 2.04
CA TRP A 155 5.48 23.39 2.41
C TRP A 155 4.80 22.45 1.41
N VAL A 156 5.32 22.32 0.18
CA VAL A 156 4.88 21.34 -0.82
C VAL A 156 5.73 20.07 -0.70
N THR A 157 5.13 18.91 -0.82
CA THR A 157 5.79 17.62 -0.63
C THR A 157 5.67 16.72 -1.86
N PRO A 158 6.47 15.66 -1.99
CA PRO A 158 6.32 14.71 -3.10
C PRO A 158 4.90 14.13 -3.24
N LYS A 159 4.14 14.03 -2.15
CA LYS A 159 2.74 13.59 -2.21
C LYS A 159 1.85 14.51 -3.03
N ASP A 160 2.14 15.81 -3.06
CA ASP A 160 1.35 16.75 -3.86
C ASP A 160 1.47 16.47 -5.37
N VAL A 161 2.58 15.87 -5.83
CA VAL A 161 2.77 15.40 -7.21
C VAL A 161 1.71 14.36 -7.58
N ILE A 162 1.56 13.33 -6.75
CA ILE A 162 0.58 12.27 -7.03
C ILE A 162 -0.86 12.72 -6.77
N LEU A 163 -1.10 13.63 -5.83
CA LEU A 163 -2.41 14.24 -5.66
C LEU A 163 -2.79 15.08 -6.89
N GLU A 164 -1.86 15.78 -7.51
CA GLU A 164 -2.11 16.50 -8.76
C GLU A 164 -2.44 15.54 -9.92
N LEU A 165 -1.75 14.41 -10.04
CA LEU A 165 -2.10 13.37 -11.03
C LEU A 165 -3.49 12.79 -10.76
N LEU A 166 -3.85 12.53 -9.50
CA LEU A 166 -5.20 12.10 -9.11
C LEU A 166 -6.27 13.15 -9.43
N ARG A 167 -5.96 14.43 -9.24
CA ARG A 167 -6.86 15.53 -9.60
C ARG A 167 -7.16 15.56 -11.09
N ARG A 168 -6.14 15.30 -11.93
CA ARG A 168 -6.27 15.31 -13.40
C ARG A 168 -6.95 14.07 -13.94
N ARG A 169 -6.59 12.88 -13.43
CA ARG A 169 -6.98 11.58 -13.99
C ARG A 169 -8.08 10.87 -13.21
N GLY A 170 -8.34 11.27 -11.96
CA GLY A 170 -9.27 10.53 -11.08
C GLY A 170 -8.74 9.14 -10.73
N VAL A 171 -9.62 8.27 -10.23
CA VAL A 171 -9.27 6.92 -9.72
C VAL A 171 -9.22 5.82 -10.79
N SER A 172 -9.51 6.13 -12.05
CA SER A 172 -9.53 5.16 -13.16
C SER A 172 -8.82 5.64 -14.43
N GLY A 173 -8.29 6.87 -14.41
CA GLY A 173 -7.72 7.50 -15.61
C GLY A 173 -6.35 6.97 -16.02
N ALA A 174 -5.76 6.04 -15.28
CA ALA A 174 -4.54 5.33 -15.63
C ALA A 174 -4.72 3.79 -15.59
N THR A 175 -5.95 3.30 -15.73
CA THR A 175 -6.21 1.85 -15.75
C THR A 175 -5.43 1.19 -16.88
N ASN A 176 -4.76 0.08 -16.59
CA ASN A 176 -3.85 -0.62 -17.50
C ASN A 176 -2.71 0.24 -18.04
N SER A 177 -2.23 1.21 -17.27
CA SER A 177 -1.11 2.07 -17.65
C SER A 177 0.03 1.99 -16.64
N ILE A 178 1.22 2.38 -17.06
CA ILE A 178 2.41 2.58 -16.23
C ILE A 178 2.75 4.07 -16.27
N PHE A 179 3.04 4.68 -15.12
CA PHE A 179 3.70 5.98 -15.08
C PHE A 179 5.22 5.80 -15.12
N GLU A 180 5.89 6.40 -16.07
CA GLU A 180 7.33 6.54 -16.10
C GLU A 180 7.72 8.00 -15.85
N PHE A 181 8.35 8.27 -14.70
CA PHE A 181 8.77 9.61 -14.30
C PHE A 181 10.12 9.97 -14.91
N TYR A 182 10.23 11.13 -15.52
CA TYR A 182 11.44 11.64 -16.15
C TYR A 182 11.56 13.16 -16.04
N GLY A 183 12.62 13.72 -16.60
CA GLY A 183 12.87 15.16 -16.60
C GLY A 183 13.76 15.62 -15.43
N PRO A 184 14.20 16.89 -15.45
CA PRO A 184 15.20 17.41 -14.50
C PRO A 184 14.69 17.46 -13.06
N GLY A 185 13.37 17.60 -12.84
CA GLY A 185 12.77 17.63 -11.51
C GLY A 185 12.90 16.32 -10.75
N VAL A 186 13.07 15.18 -11.44
CA VAL A 186 13.25 13.87 -10.79
C VAL A 186 14.45 13.85 -9.85
N ALA A 187 15.57 14.51 -10.24
CA ALA A 187 16.78 14.57 -9.41
C ALA A 187 16.61 15.37 -8.11
N THR A 188 15.53 16.15 -7.96
CA THR A 188 15.24 16.92 -6.76
C THR A 188 14.44 16.13 -5.71
N ILE A 189 13.86 14.97 -6.09
CA ILE A 189 13.05 14.12 -5.23
C ILE A 189 13.87 12.90 -4.77
N ASP A 190 13.99 12.72 -3.47
CA ASP A 190 14.67 11.56 -2.87
C ASP A 190 13.85 10.26 -3.01
N VAL A 191 14.45 9.11 -2.69
CA VAL A 191 13.80 7.80 -2.82
C VAL A 191 12.58 7.69 -1.91
N THR A 192 12.58 8.29 -0.73
CA THR A 192 11.44 8.29 0.19
C THR A 192 10.24 9.03 -0.41
N GLY A 193 10.49 10.19 -1.00
CA GLY A 193 9.48 10.96 -1.73
C GLY A 193 8.95 10.20 -2.95
N ARG A 194 9.86 9.60 -3.76
CA ARG A 194 9.47 8.74 -4.89
C ARG A 194 8.63 7.55 -4.43
N THR A 195 8.92 6.97 -3.24
CA THR A 195 8.13 5.87 -2.67
C THR A 195 6.69 6.31 -2.42
N SER A 196 6.47 7.52 -1.90
CA SER A 196 5.12 8.06 -1.68
C SER A 196 4.36 8.28 -3.00
N ILE A 197 5.03 8.75 -4.05
CA ILE A 197 4.44 8.93 -5.38
C ILE A 197 4.07 7.56 -5.98
N CYS A 198 5.00 6.61 -6.03
CA CYS A 198 4.75 5.27 -6.57
C CYS A 198 3.67 4.52 -5.77
N ASN A 199 3.65 4.65 -4.44
CA ASN A 199 2.64 4.06 -3.58
C ASN A 199 1.24 4.49 -4.00
N MET A 200 0.99 5.79 -4.14
CA MET A 200 -0.33 6.32 -4.45
C MET A 200 -0.67 6.31 -5.95
N SER A 201 0.27 6.00 -6.83
CA SER A 201 -0.01 5.87 -8.27
C SER A 201 -1.06 4.79 -8.55
N THR A 202 -1.10 3.73 -7.73
CA THR A 202 -2.13 2.69 -7.82
C THR A 202 -3.56 3.23 -7.63
N GLU A 203 -3.72 4.37 -6.93
CA GLU A 203 -5.04 4.98 -6.71
C GLU A 203 -5.63 5.63 -7.96
N THR A 204 -4.82 5.84 -9.02
CA THR A 204 -5.29 6.28 -10.34
C THR A 204 -5.75 5.12 -11.23
N GLY A 205 -5.66 3.88 -10.74
CA GLY A 205 -5.84 2.65 -11.53
C GLY A 205 -4.58 2.16 -12.24
N ALA A 206 -3.42 2.83 -12.06
CA ALA A 206 -2.18 2.45 -12.69
C ALA A 206 -1.70 1.05 -12.26
N THR A 207 -1.21 0.29 -13.23
CA THR A 207 -0.58 -1.03 -13.02
C THR A 207 0.67 -0.91 -12.16
N THR A 208 1.50 0.10 -12.45
CA THR A 208 2.70 0.46 -11.67
C THR A 208 3.15 1.89 -11.98
N ALA A 209 4.18 2.33 -11.27
CA ALA A 209 4.87 3.59 -11.50
C ALA A 209 6.36 3.37 -11.28
N ILE A 210 7.21 3.99 -12.07
CA ILE A 210 8.65 3.80 -12.01
C ILE A 210 9.40 5.12 -12.11
N PHE A 211 10.42 5.26 -11.28
CA PHE A 211 11.43 6.30 -11.36
C PHE A 211 12.73 5.74 -11.95
N PRO A 212 13.57 6.58 -12.58
CA PRO A 212 14.89 6.16 -12.99
C PRO A 212 15.75 5.80 -11.77
N SER A 213 16.68 4.87 -11.98
CA SER A 213 17.76 4.61 -11.04
C SER A 213 18.92 5.55 -11.35
N ASP A 214 18.98 6.65 -10.63
CA ASP A 214 19.92 7.75 -10.76
C ASP A 214 20.83 7.90 -9.54
N ASP A 215 21.50 9.04 -9.39
CA ASP A 215 22.36 9.34 -8.24
C ASP A 215 21.59 9.28 -6.90
N ARG A 216 20.28 9.65 -6.86
CA ARG A 216 19.46 9.52 -5.65
C ARG A 216 19.26 8.07 -5.25
N THR A 217 19.05 7.20 -6.23
CA THR A 217 18.95 5.76 -5.99
C THR A 217 20.29 5.19 -5.53
N ARG A 218 21.42 5.66 -6.10
CA ARG A 218 22.76 5.25 -5.65
C ARG A 218 23.00 5.65 -4.19
N GLU A 219 22.77 6.92 -3.84
CA GLU A 219 22.92 7.44 -2.47
C GLU A 219 22.05 6.64 -1.47
N TRP A 220 20.82 6.32 -1.85
CA TRP A 220 19.91 5.50 -1.05
C TRP A 220 20.47 4.09 -0.81
N LEU A 221 20.85 3.37 -1.87
CA LEU A 221 21.36 2.01 -1.76
C LEU A 221 22.68 1.95 -0.98
N GLU A 222 23.56 2.95 -1.12
CA GLU A 222 24.76 3.09 -0.30
C GLU A 222 24.41 3.27 1.18
N ALA A 223 23.45 4.15 1.50
CA ALA A 223 22.98 4.35 2.86
C ALA A 223 22.35 3.07 3.45
N GLN A 224 21.67 2.28 2.63
CA GLN A 224 21.10 0.98 3.01
C GLN A 224 22.14 -0.16 3.06
N GLN A 225 23.44 0.11 2.90
CA GLN A 225 24.54 -0.86 2.83
C GLN A 225 24.36 -1.89 1.70
N ARG A 226 23.80 -1.45 0.56
CA ARG A 226 23.51 -2.24 -0.64
C ARG A 226 24.07 -1.60 -1.93
N PRO A 227 25.32 -1.09 -1.94
CA PRO A 227 25.88 -0.40 -3.11
C PRO A 227 25.98 -1.31 -4.36
N ASP A 228 26.13 -2.62 -4.16
CA ASP A 228 26.26 -3.60 -5.24
C ASP A 228 24.93 -3.85 -5.99
N ASP A 229 23.79 -3.45 -5.42
CA ASP A 229 22.49 -3.55 -6.07
C ASP A 229 22.24 -2.39 -7.06
N PHE A 230 23.07 -1.35 -7.04
CA PHE A 230 22.89 -0.20 -7.92
C PHE A 230 23.20 -0.56 -9.38
N VAL A 231 22.24 -0.24 -10.24
CA VAL A 231 22.38 -0.22 -11.70
C VAL A 231 21.77 1.08 -12.18
N GLU A 232 22.50 1.88 -12.96
CA GLU A 232 21.96 3.09 -13.56
C GLU A 232 20.94 2.72 -14.65
N LEU A 233 19.71 3.18 -14.52
CA LEU A 233 18.60 2.93 -15.45
C LEU A 233 17.78 4.21 -15.62
N GLY A 234 17.37 4.46 -16.84
CA GLY A 234 16.46 5.55 -17.19
C GLY A 234 15.91 5.34 -18.60
N ALA A 235 15.04 6.23 -19.05
CA ALA A 235 14.56 6.21 -20.42
C ALA A 235 15.72 6.37 -21.40
N ASP A 236 15.67 5.67 -22.52
CA ASP A 236 16.62 5.85 -23.63
C ASP A 236 16.49 7.26 -24.24
N GLU A 237 17.57 7.75 -24.83
CA GLU A 237 17.55 9.05 -25.53
C GLU A 237 16.56 9.01 -26.69
N GLY A 238 15.54 9.88 -26.62
CA GLY A 238 14.48 9.95 -27.62
C GLY A 238 13.36 8.93 -27.42
N ALA A 239 13.23 8.35 -26.23
CA ALA A 239 12.09 7.52 -25.89
C ALA A 239 10.77 8.27 -26.10
N GLU A 240 9.81 7.60 -26.70
CA GLU A 240 8.44 8.10 -26.93
C GLU A 240 7.49 7.33 -26.02
N TYR A 241 6.49 8.05 -25.49
CA TYR A 241 5.45 7.50 -24.62
C TYR A 241 4.10 7.53 -25.35
N ASP A 242 3.18 6.63 -24.95
CA ASP A 242 1.83 6.62 -25.52
C ASP A 242 1.04 7.86 -25.10
N GLU A 243 1.24 8.32 -23.86
CA GLU A 243 0.63 9.53 -23.31
C GLU A 243 1.67 10.34 -22.51
N TYR A 244 1.37 11.62 -22.29
CA TYR A 244 2.26 12.53 -21.58
C TYR A 244 1.52 13.33 -20.51
N GLU A 245 2.17 13.51 -19.36
CA GLU A 245 1.83 14.45 -18.30
C GLU A 245 3.01 15.38 -18.02
N TYR A 246 2.72 16.62 -17.72
CA TYR A 246 3.73 17.63 -17.42
C TYR A 246 3.41 18.27 -16.08
N ILE A 247 4.35 18.22 -15.13
CA ILE A 247 4.22 18.82 -13.80
C ILE A 247 5.42 19.72 -13.53
N ALA A 248 5.17 21.02 -13.41
CA ALA A 248 6.11 21.98 -12.89
C ALA A 248 6.05 21.94 -11.37
N LEU A 249 7.09 21.42 -10.73
CA LEU A 249 7.12 21.22 -9.27
C LEU A 249 7.03 22.54 -8.50
N ASP A 250 7.57 23.61 -9.07
CA ASP A 250 7.57 24.96 -8.51
C ASP A 250 6.21 25.69 -8.65
N GLU A 251 5.27 25.12 -9.42
CA GLU A 251 3.90 25.63 -9.56
C GLU A 251 2.89 24.86 -8.70
N LEU A 252 3.31 23.75 -8.07
CA LEU A 252 2.43 22.97 -7.19
C LEU A 252 2.13 23.73 -5.89
N GLU A 253 0.92 23.51 -5.38
CA GLU A 253 0.51 23.97 -4.06
C GLU A 253 0.05 22.81 -3.18
N PRO A 254 -0.03 22.99 -1.84
CA PRO A 254 -0.51 21.93 -0.94
C PRO A 254 -1.92 21.48 -1.29
N MET A 255 -2.09 20.17 -1.53
CA MET A 255 -3.32 19.56 -2.02
C MET A 255 -3.95 18.63 -0.98
N VAL A 256 -5.26 18.44 -1.08
CA VAL A 256 -6.06 17.59 -0.19
C VAL A 256 -7.04 16.75 -1.00
N ALA A 257 -7.08 15.44 -0.75
CA ALA A 257 -8.17 14.61 -1.24
C ALA A 257 -9.32 14.59 -0.22
N GLN A 258 -10.48 15.08 -0.64
CA GLN A 258 -11.70 15.13 0.17
C GLN A 258 -12.32 13.72 0.33
N PRO A 259 -13.18 13.47 1.36
CA PRO A 259 -13.97 12.25 1.44
C PRO A 259 -14.81 12.06 0.16
N HIS A 260 -14.99 10.94 -0.28
CA HIS A 260 -14.87 9.53 -0.04
C HIS A 260 -14.09 8.88 -1.20
N SER A 261 -13.16 9.61 -1.81
CA SER A 261 -12.33 9.12 -2.92
C SER A 261 -10.98 9.81 -2.94
N PRO A 262 -9.87 9.07 -3.18
CA PRO A 262 -8.55 9.68 -3.38
C PRO A 262 -8.50 10.66 -4.58
N GLY A 263 -9.41 10.51 -5.53
CA GLY A 263 -9.53 11.39 -6.71
C GLY A 263 -10.24 12.71 -6.46
N ASN A 264 -10.88 12.92 -5.29
CA ASN A 264 -11.57 14.17 -4.96
C ASN A 264 -10.58 15.24 -4.48
N VAL A 265 -9.60 15.56 -5.31
CA VAL A 265 -8.48 16.43 -4.93
C VAL A 265 -8.78 17.89 -5.22
N VAL A 266 -8.49 18.74 -4.21
CA VAL A 266 -8.61 20.20 -4.27
C VAL A 266 -7.40 20.87 -3.60
N PRO A 267 -7.09 22.13 -3.89
CA PRO A 267 -6.16 22.93 -3.09
C PRO A 267 -6.59 23.00 -1.61
N VAL A 268 -5.63 22.99 -0.69
CA VAL A 268 -5.93 23.05 0.76
C VAL A 268 -6.79 24.26 1.14
N SER A 269 -6.62 25.37 0.43
CA SER A 269 -7.37 26.61 0.66
C SER A 269 -8.88 26.47 0.51
N GLU A 270 -9.36 25.48 -0.29
CA GLU A 270 -10.81 25.25 -0.48
C GLU A 270 -11.48 24.57 0.72
N VAL A 271 -10.69 23.87 1.55
CA VAL A 271 -11.19 23.11 2.71
C VAL A 271 -10.66 23.63 4.06
N ALA A 272 -9.84 24.68 4.03
CA ALA A 272 -9.30 25.31 5.22
C ALA A 272 -10.39 25.73 6.21
N GLY A 273 -10.13 25.60 7.52
CA GLY A 273 -11.09 25.87 8.60
C GLY A 273 -12.06 24.72 8.92
N THR A 274 -12.03 23.62 8.16
CA THR A 274 -12.80 22.41 8.50
C THR A 274 -12.30 21.83 9.82
N LYS A 275 -13.16 21.72 10.83
CA LYS A 275 -12.82 21.20 12.16
C LYS A 275 -12.46 19.72 12.10
N VAL A 276 -11.40 19.34 12.79
CA VAL A 276 -10.81 18.01 12.77
C VAL A 276 -10.76 17.42 14.18
N TYR A 277 -11.20 16.17 14.30
CA TYR A 277 -11.09 15.42 15.55
C TYR A 277 -9.82 14.58 15.62
N GLN A 278 -9.34 14.02 14.49
CA GLN A 278 -8.23 13.10 14.46
C GLN A 278 -7.24 13.43 13.34
N VAL A 279 -5.96 13.39 13.67
CA VAL A 279 -4.85 13.44 12.71
C VAL A 279 -4.04 12.15 12.81
N CYS A 280 -3.79 11.48 11.68
CA CYS A 280 -2.94 10.30 11.60
C CYS A 280 -1.82 10.55 10.58
N ILE A 281 -0.56 10.49 11.04
CA ILE A 281 0.62 10.66 10.19
C ILE A 281 1.36 9.33 10.07
N GLY A 282 1.76 8.95 8.85
CA GLY A 282 2.54 7.76 8.57
C GLY A 282 1.69 6.58 8.14
N SER A 283 2.01 5.35 8.58
CA SER A 283 1.43 4.08 8.14
C SER A 283 1.77 3.77 6.68
N SER A 284 0.82 3.42 5.82
CA SER A 284 1.06 2.94 4.45
C SER A 284 1.77 3.94 3.52
N ALA A 285 1.66 5.22 3.78
CA ALA A 285 2.32 6.29 3.03
C ALA A 285 2.78 7.40 3.97
N ASN A 286 3.79 8.16 3.55
CA ASN A 286 4.37 9.26 4.32
C ASN A 286 4.80 8.86 5.74
N SER A 287 5.55 7.77 5.83
CA SER A 287 6.11 7.22 7.07
C SER A 287 7.63 7.28 7.10
N GLY A 288 8.24 7.95 6.14
CA GLY A 288 9.68 8.16 6.06
C GLY A 288 10.19 9.09 7.15
N PHE A 289 11.52 9.16 7.27
CA PHE A 289 12.16 10.02 8.26
C PHE A 289 11.77 11.49 8.04
N GLU A 290 11.82 11.98 6.81
CA GLU A 290 11.53 13.37 6.42
C GLU A 290 10.08 13.74 6.71
N ASP A 291 9.14 12.84 6.45
CA ASP A 291 7.71 13.01 6.73
C ASP A 291 7.45 13.24 8.23
N LEU A 292 8.16 12.49 9.08
CA LEU A 292 8.03 12.57 10.53
C LEU A 292 8.82 13.74 11.11
N ALA A 293 9.94 14.08 10.49
CA ALA A 293 10.78 15.22 10.90
C ALA A 293 10.07 16.55 10.68
N ILE A 294 9.37 16.73 9.53
CA ILE A 294 8.60 17.97 9.31
C ILE A 294 7.45 18.09 10.32
N ALA A 295 6.75 17.00 10.63
CA ALA A 295 5.71 17.02 11.63
C ALA A 295 6.26 17.41 13.03
N ALA A 296 7.41 16.84 13.41
CA ALA A 296 8.08 17.19 14.66
C ALA A 296 8.56 18.66 14.69
N ALA A 297 9.13 19.15 13.59
CA ALA A 297 9.62 20.52 13.50
C ALA A 297 8.48 21.56 13.62
N VAL A 298 7.34 21.30 12.96
CA VAL A 298 6.13 22.15 13.06
C VAL A 298 5.58 22.18 14.49
N LEU A 299 5.60 21.03 15.18
CA LEU A 299 5.03 20.86 16.53
C LEU A 299 6.04 21.12 17.65
N LYS A 300 7.30 21.39 17.34
CA LYS A 300 8.36 21.61 18.33
C LYS A 300 7.99 22.74 19.31
N ASP A 301 8.13 22.48 20.60
CA ASP A 301 7.78 23.40 21.69
C ASP A 301 6.31 23.88 21.70
N LYS A 302 5.43 23.16 20.99
CA LYS A 302 3.99 23.40 20.92
C LYS A 302 3.24 22.13 21.34
N SER A 303 1.90 22.22 21.38
CA SER A 303 1.04 21.08 21.67
C SER A 303 -0.02 20.94 20.60
N VAL A 304 -0.44 19.72 20.35
CA VAL A 304 -1.63 19.46 19.51
C VAL A 304 -2.86 20.14 20.12
N ALA A 305 -3.82 20.52 19.28
CA ALA A 305 -5.06 21.16 19.70
C ALA A 305 -5.79 20.30 20.74
N THR A 306 -6.44 20.96 21.73
CA THR A 306 -7.02 20.29 22.91
C THR A 306 -8.08 19.25 22.57
N ASP A 307 -8.88 19.51 21.54
CA ASP A 307 -10.00 18.65 21.12
C ASP A 307 -9.61 17.67 19.99
N LEU A 308 -8.32 17.48 19.76
CA LEU A 308 -7.79 16.66 18.68
C LEU A 308 -6.97 15.49 19.23
N VAL A 309 -7.07 14.34 18.58
CA VAL A 309 -6.22 13.17 18.83
C VAL A 309 -5.25 12.98 17.66
N MET A 310 -3.95 12.91 17.94
CA MET A 310 -2.92 12.68 16.94
C MET A 310 -2.25 11.32 17.13
N THR A 311 -2.06 10.59 16.02
CA THR A 311 -1.25 9.35 15.98
C THR A 311 -0.14 9.48 14.95
N VAL A 312 0.99 8.83 15.22
CA VAL A 312 2.15 8.77 14.32
C VAL A 312 2.64 7.34 14.20
N THR A 313 2.78 6.87 12.98
CA THR A 313 3.22 5.50 12.65
C THR A 313 4.46 5.55 11.77
N PRO A 314 5.65 5.18 12.27
CA PRO A 314 6.87 5.06 11.45
C PRO A 314 6.75 3.93 10.42
N GLY A 315 7.44 4.06 9.27
CA GLY A 315 7.38 3.08 8.20
C GLY A 315 8.11 1.78 8.51
N SER A 316 9.22 1.87 9.22
CA SER A 316 10.03 0.70 9.59
C SER A 316 10.68 0.88 10.97
N ARG A 317 11.23 -0.22 11.50
CA ARG A 317 12.05 -0.20 12.70
C ARG A 317 13.33 0.63 12.52
N GLN A 318 13.89 0.64 11.31
CA GLN A 318 15.03 1.47 10.96
C GLN A 318 14.67 2.97 11.06
N ILE A 319 13.51 3.37 10.50
CA ILE A 319 13.00 4.74 10.61
C ILE A 319 12.69 5.08 12.07
N LEU A 320 12.06 4.16 12.82
CA LEU A 320 11.77 4.36 14.26
C LEU A 320 13.06 4.62 15.05
N ASN A 321 14.13 3.87 14.80
CA ASN A 321 15.43 4.10 15.43
C ASN A 321 16.00 5.47 15.03
N SER A 322 15.94 5.84 13.75
CA SER A 322 16.45 7.11 13.26
C SER A 322 15.73 8.32 13.88
N ILE A 323 14.40 8.27 14.02
CA ILE A 323 13.65 9.35 14.69
C ILE A 323 13.88 9.38 16.20
N ALA A 324 14.18 8.23 16.83
CA ALA A 324 14.54 8.18 18.24
C ALA A 324 15.92 8.82 18.50
N GLU A 325 16.91 8.51 17.68
CA GLU A 325 18.27 9.04 17.78
C GLU A 325 18.36 10.54 17.46
N SER A 326 17.58 11.03 16.49
CA SER A 326 17.54 12.44 16.08
C SER A 326 16.73 13.36 17.02
N GLY A 327 15.97 12.77 17.96
CA GLY A 327 15.08 13.52 18.86
C GLY A 327 13.68 13.81 18.30
N VAL A 328 13.42 13.53 17.04
CA VAL A 328 12.09 13.65 16.36
C VAL A 328 11.01 12.93 17.15
N TYR A 329 11.28 11.69 17.58
CA TYR A 329 10.35 10.92 18.42
C TYR A 329 9.97 11.66 19.72
N ALA A 330 10.96 12.22 20.41
CA ALA A 330 10.72 12.90 21.67
C ALA A 330 9.91 14.20 21.47
N ASP A 331 10.14 14.93 20.39
CA ASP A 331 9.41 16.16 20.09
C ASP A 331 7.95 15.86 19.74
N LEU A 332 7.66 14.82 18.96
CA LEU A 332 6.31 14.35 18.68
C LEU A 332 5.56 13.93 19.96
N VAL A 333 6.20 13.16 20.84
CA VAL A 333 5.59 12.74 22.12
C VAL A 333 5.31 13.93 23.02
N ARG A 334 6.24 14.91 23.12
CA ARG A 334 6.03 16.14 23.91
C ARG A 334 4.88 16.98 23.38
N ALA A 335 4.69 17.02 22.06
CA ALA A 335 3.58 17.70 21.45
C ALA A 335 2.21 17.03 21.72
N GLY A 336 2.18 15.78 22.18
CA GLY A 336 0.96 15.02 22.50
C GLY A 336 0.60 13.95 21.47
N ALA A 337 1.50 13.61 20.53
CA ALA A 337 1.29 12.53 19.60
C ALA A 337 1.33 11.15 20.30
N ARG A 338 0.45 10.24 19.88
CA ARG A 338 0.48 8.82 20.26
C ARG A 338 1.33 8.09 19.23
N MET A 339 2.50 7.63 19.64
CA MET A 339 3.38 6.86 18.76
C MET A 339 2.89 5.42 18.66
N LEU A 340 2.83 4.92 17.43
CA LEU A 340 2.45 3.54 17.14
C LEU A 340 3.68 2.74 16.70
N GLU A 341 3.57 1.43 16.77
CA GLU A 341 4.55 0.54 16.16
C GLU A 341 4.54 0.65 14.62
N PRO A 342 5.62 0.25 13.93
CA PRO A 342 5.68 0.30 12.45
C PRO A 342 4.74 -0.73 11.81
N ILE A 343 3.50 -0.33 11.52
CA ILE A 343 2.43 -1.19 11.01
C ILE A 343 1.58 -0.51 9.94
N CYS A 344 1.07 -1.29 8.99
CA CYS A 344 0.10 -0.84 7.99
C CYS A 344 -1.35 -0.83 8.52
N GLY A 345 -1.62 -1.55 9.63
CA GLY A 345 -2.95 -1.76 10.19
C GLY A 345 -3.89 -0.55 10.25
N PRO A 346 -3.48 0.63 10.75
CA PRO A 346 -4.35 1.81 10.80
C PRO A 346 -4.91 2.25 9.45
N CYS A 347 -4.19 2.00 8.35
CA CYS A 347 -4.63 2.32 6.99
C CYS A 347 -5.84 1.46 6.56
N VAL A 348 -5.92 0.23 7.03
CA VAL A 348 -7.00 -0.72 6.72
C VAL A 348 -8.06 -0.80 7.84
N GLY A 349 -8.12 0.21 8.71
CA GLY A 349 -9.10 0.25 9.78
C GLY A 349 -8.83 -0.71 10.95
N MET A 350 -7.60 -1.24 11.05
CA MET A 350 -7.14 -2.04 12.18
C MET A 350 -6.75 -1.13 13.34
N GLY A 351 -7.74 -0.76 14.15
CA GLY A 351 -7.61 0.22 15.22
C GLY A 351 -7.63 1.68 14.71
N TYR A 352 -7.68 2.59 15.66
CA TYR A 352 -7.65 4.05 15.41
C TYR A 352 -8.74 4.56 14.47
N ALA A 353 -9.92 3.93 14.48
CA ALA A 353 -11.10 4.46 13.83
C ALA A 353 -11.45 5.84 14.43
N PRO A 354 -11.91 6.81 13.62
CA PRO A 354 -12.48 8.04 14.16
C PRO A 354 -13.86 7.76 14.78
N PRO A 355 -14.38 8.65 15.63
CA PRO A 355 -15.79 8.60 16.02
C PRO A 355 -16.72 8.71 14.81
N SER A 356 -17.95 8.23 14.96
CA SER A 356 -18.99 8.38 13.93
C SER A 356 -19.14 9.85 13.53
N ASP A 357 -19.26 10.09 12.22
CA ASP A 357 -19.42 11.40 11.59
C ASP A 357 -18.27 12.40 11.82
N ALA A 358 -17.17 11.97 12.45
CA ALA A 358 -16.04 12.84 12.73
C ALA A 358 -15.08 12.97 11.53
N VAL A 359 -14.51 14.17 11.40
CA VAL A 359 -13.45 14.44 10.42
C VAL A 359 -12.12 13.87 10.92
N SER A 360 -11.49 13.06 10.08
CA SER A 360 -10.14 12.53 10.28
C SER A 360 -9.23 12.97 9.13
N VAL A 361 -8.09 13.55 9.44
CA VAL A 361 -7.06 13.94 8.48
C VAL A 361 -5.94 12.91 8.53
N ARG A 362 -5.57 12.32 7.38
CA ARG A 362 -4.61 11.22 7.32
C ARG A 362 -3.60 11.42 6.20
N THR A 363 -2.37 11.06 6.44
CA THR A 363 -1.36 11.01 5.37
C THR A 363 -1.38 9.68 4.60
N PHE A 364 -2.37 8.85 4.82
CA PHE A 364 -2.56 7.55 4.17
C PHE A 364 -2.90 7.69 2.69
N ASN A 365 -3.17 6.58 2.04
CA ASN A 365 -3.39 6.51 0.58
C ASN A 365 -4.87 6.35 0.18
N ARG A 366 -5.77 5.92 1.08
CA ARG A 366 -7.19 5.64 0.77
C ARG A 366 -8.14 6.23 1.79
N ASN A 367 -9.28 6.73 1.29
CA ASN A 367 -10.34 7.31 2.09
C ASN A 367 -11.75 6.89 1.62
N PHE A 368 -11.86 5.71 1.01
CA PHE A 368 -13.18 5.15 0.66
C PHE A 368 -14.04 4.96 1.92
N PRO A 369 -15.39 5.05 1.80
CA PRO A 369 -16.30 4.90 2.94
C PRO A 369 -16.07 3.59 3.69
N GLY A 370 -15.96 3.66 5.03
CA GLY A 370 -15.70 2.50 5.88
C GLY A 370 -14.24 2.06 5.99
N ARG A 371 -13.35 2.61 5.17
CA ARG A 371 -11.92 2.23 5.16
C ARG A 371 -11.23 2.46 6.50
N SER A 372 -11.64 3.47 7.25
CA SER A 372 -11.05 3.81 8.55
C SER A 372 -11.64 3.05 9.74
N GLY A 373 -12.58 2.11 9.49
CA GLY A 373 -13.24 1.30 10.52
C GLY A 373 -14.61 1.81 10.95
N THR A 374 -15.13 2.87 10.32
CA THR A 374 -16.53 3.32 10.48
C THR A 374 -17.10 3.81 9.16
N GLN A 375 -18.38 3.49 8.90
CA GLN A 375 -19.05 3.82 7.63
C GLN A 375 -19.37 5.31 7.47
N SER A 376 -19.46 6.05 8.57
CA SER A 376 -19.79 7.48 8.57
C SER A 376 -18.53 8.38 8.67
N ASP A 377 -17.35 7.83 8.40
CA ASP A 377 -16.12 8.58 8.47
C ASP A 377 -16.04 9.69 7.41
N GLN A 378 -15.37 10.79 7.79
CA GLN A 378 -15.06 11.91 6.90
C GLN A 378 -13.54 12.03 6.82
N VAL A 379 -12.92 11.16 6.00
CA VAL A 379 -11.46 11.08 5.90
C VAL A 379 -10.94 11.95 4.78
N TYR A 380 -10.06 12.88 5.12
CA TYR A 380 -9.27 13.69 4.20
C TYR A 380 -7.85 13.11 4.08
N LEU A 381 -7.37 12.94 2.85
CA LEU A 381 -5.97 12.57 2.61
C LEU A 381 -5.15 13.83 2.38
N VAL A 382 -4.08 13.97 3.14
CA VAL A 382 -3.25 15.16 3.15
C VAL A 382 -1.76 14.82 3.16
N THR A 383 -0.93 15.85 2.98
CA THR A 383 0.52 15.77 3.16
C THR A 383 0.92 15.86 4.64
N PRO A 384 2.13 15.45 5.03
CA PRO A 384 2.64 15.62 6.38
C PRO A 384 2.64 17.07 6.88
N THR A 385 2.89 18.03 5.98
CA THR A 385 2.89 19.47 6.28
C THR A 385 1.49 19.96 6.67
N ILE A 386 0.47 19.61 5.88
CA ILE A 386 -0.94 19.94 6.18
C ILE A 386 -1.39 19.22 7.47
N ALA A 387 -1.03 17.94 7.63
CA ALA A 387 -1.39 17.17 8.82
C ALA A 387 -0.82 17.80 10.11
N ALA A 388 0.44 18.23 10.09
CA ALA A 388 1.10 18.88 11.24
C ALA A 388 0.47 20.24 11.55
N ALA A 389 0.20 21.07 10.53
CA ALA A 389 -0.49 22.34 10.69
C ALA A 389 -1.90 22.14 11.27
N THR A 390 -2.64 21.15 10.74
CA THR A 390 -3.97 20.77 11.22
C THR A 390 -3.94 20.29 12.67
N ALA A 391 -2.92 19.50 13.04
CA ALA A 391 -2.76 19.03 14.42
C ALA A 391 -2.55 20.19 15.42
N LEU A 392 -1.90 21.26 14.99
CA LEU A 392 -1.64 22.44 15.80
C LEU A 392 -2.91 23.26 16.08
N TYR A 393 -3.78 23.43 15.08
CA TYR A 393 -4.94 24.32 15.17
C TYR A 393 -6.28 23.62 15.36
N GLY A 394 -6.36 22.30 15.16
CA GLY A 394 -7.60 21.52 15.28
C GLY A 394 -8.58 21.73 14.09
N GLU A 395 -8.09 22.28 13.00
CA GLU A 395 -8.82 22.49 11.75
C GLU A 395 -7.87 22.36 10.56
N ILE A 396 -8.38 21.95 9.40
CA ILE A 396 -7.56 21.86 8.18
C ILE A 396 -6.95 23.24 7.93
N THR A 397 -5.62 23.29 7.92
CA THR A 397 -4.86 24.53 7.85
C THR A 397 -3.86 24.47 6.69
N ASP A 398 -3.83 25.53 5.89
CA ASP A 398 -2.79 25.71 4.89
C ASP A 398 -1.42 25.87 5.60
N PRO A 399 -0.47 24.97 5.38
CA PRO A 399 0.81 25.02 6.08
C PRO A 399 1.62 26.30 5.78
N ARG A 400 1.37 26.96 4.65
CA ARG A 400 1.99 28.23 4.27
C ARG A 400 1.64 29.38 5.25
N GLU A 401 0.53 29.25 5.99
CA GLU A 401 0.12 30.22 7.02
C GLU A 401 1.01 30.15 8.28
N LEU A 402 1.80 29.07 8.44
CA LEU A 402 2.77 28.94 9.54
C LEU A 402 3.98 29.88 9.37
N GLY A 403 4.18 30.47 8.17
CA GLY A 403 5.24 31.39 7.85
C GLY A 403 6.50 30.69 7.33
N GLU A 404 7.66 30.99 7.91
CA GLU A 404 8.94 30.43 7.45
C GLU A 404 9.00 28.90 7.63
N TYR A 405 9.53 28.21 6.60
CA TYR A 405 9.71 26.76 6.65
C TYR A 405 10.74 26.40 7.71
N PRO A 406 10.46 25.45 8.61
CA PRO A 406 11.36 25.17 9.71
C PRO A 406 12.62 24.42 9.27
N ASP A 407 13.71 24.62 10.00
CA ASP A 407 14.89 23.78 9.87
C ASP A 407 14.55 22.34 10.28
N LEU A 408 14.72 21.39 9.38
CA LEU A 408 14.44 19.99 9.64
C LEU A 408 15.63 19.28 10.27
N PRO A 409 15.40 18.39 11.25
CA PRO A 409 16.38 17.39 11.64
C PRO A 409 16.81 16.58 10.41
N LYS A 410 18.10 16.32 10.28
CA LYS A 410 18.63 15.53 9.17
C LYS A 410 18.53 14.05 9.48
N ALA A 411 18.14 13.26 8.49
CA ALA A 411 18.27 11.82 8.57
C ALA A 411 19.73 11.42 8.83
N PRO A 412 19.98 10.36 9.59
CA PRO A 412 21.31 9.78 9.68
C PRO A 412 21.79 9.40 8.27
N MET A 413 22.99 9.84 7.90
CA MET A 413 23.58 9.51 6.57
C MET A 413 23.67 8.00 6.36
N TYR A 414 23.89 7.26 7.42
CA TYR A 414 23.90 5.80 7.45
C TYR A 414 22.97 5.36 8.58
N PRO A 415 21.71 4.99 8.29
CA PRO A 415 20.80 4.47 9.31
C PRO A 415 21.35 3.16 9.88
N ALA A 416 20.95 2.86 11.11
CA ALA A 416 21.35 1.60 11.76
C ALA A 416 20.60 0.43 11.10
N VAL A 417 21.22 -0.15 10.07
CA VAL A 417 20.69 -1.33 9.39
C VAL A 417 20.79 -2.54 10.31
N ASP A 418 19.66 -3.20 10.56
CA ASP A 418 19.58 -4.39 11.41
C ASP A 418 18.53 -5.38 10.87
N ASP A 419 19.00 -6.47 10.27
CA ASP A 419 18.17 -7.50 9.67
C ASP A 419 17.74 -8.61 10.65
N ALA A 420 17.98 -8.46 11.96
CA ALA A 420 17.65 -9.50 12.96
C ALA A 420 16.15 -9.86 13.06
N GLN A 421 15.28 -9.01 12.51
CA GLN A 421 13.85 -9.29 12.43
C GLN A 421 13.40 -9.86 11.07
N ILE A 422 14.34 -10.12 10.15
CA ILE A 422 14.10 -10.80 8.88
C ILE A 422 14.70 -12.20 8.99
N LEU A 423 13.82 -13.20 9.10
CA LEU A 423 14.25 -14.60 9.22
C LEU A 423 14.50 -15.16 7.81
N ALA A 424 15.66 -15.76 7.63
CA ALA A 424 15.97 -16.49 6.41
C ALA A 424 15.17 -17.81 6.35
N PRO A 425 14.88 -18.33 5.15
CA PRO A 425 14.26 -19.64 4.98
C PRO A 425 15.16 -20.75 5.54
N ALA A 426 14.55 -21.88 5.92
CA ALA A 426 15.28 -23.07 6.30
C ALA A 426 16.06 -23.66 5.11
N SER A 427 17.16 -24.35 5.40
CA SER A 427 17.84 -25.19 4.40
C SER A 427 16.92 -26.34 3.94
N GLU A 428 17.16 -26.89 2.76
CA GLU A 428 16.35 -28.01 2.22
C GLU A 428 16.27 -29.18 3.21
N ASP A 429 17.38 -29.55 3.84
CA ASP A 429 17.44 -30.65 4.83
C ASP A 429 16.64 -30.39 6.12
N GLU A 430 16.40 -29.13 6.45
CA GLU A 430 15.62 -28.71 7.63
C GLU A 430 14.16 -28.46 7.29
N ALA A 431 13.84 -28.04 6.08
CA ALA A 431 12.51 -27.70 5.62
C ALA A 431 11.51 -28.88 5.80
N ASP A 432 11.94 -30.11 5.49
CA ASP A 432 11.14 -31.33 5.63
C ASP A 432 10.72 -31.63 7.08
N LYS A 433 11.43 -31.09 8.06
CA LYS A 433 11.18 -31.29 9.50
C LYS A 433 10.23 -30.26 10.07
N ILE A 434 9.89 -29.20 9.29
CA ILE A 434 9.02 -28.13 9.77
C ILE A 434 7.56 -28.57 9.67
N GLU A 435 6.91 -28.57 10.82
CA GLU A 435 5.45 -28.72 10.92
C GLU A 435 4.82 -27.31 10.87
N ILE A 436 3.94 -27.09 9.91
CA ILE A 436 3.23 -25.80 9.75
C ILE A 436 2.05 -25.80 10.73
N HIS A 437 2.02 -24.84 11.62
CA HIS A 437 0.90 -24.64 12.54
C HIS A 437 -0.35 -24.18 11.75
N ARG A 438 -1.48 -24.85 12.00
CA ARG A 438 -2.78 -24.45 11.46
C ARG A 438 -3.75 -24.20 12.60
N GLY A 439 -4.03 -22.94 12.85
CA GLY A 439 -5.04 -22.54 13.84
C GLY A 439 -6.45 -22.93 13.41
N PRO A 440 -7.41 -22.99 14.34
CA PRO A 440 -8.78 -23.45 14.06
C PRO A 440 -9.57 -22.54 13.12
N ASN A 441 -9.10 -21.31 12.89
CA ASN A 441 -9.72 -20.35 11.96
C ASN A 441 -9.17 -20.48 10.51
N ILE A 442 -8.08 -21.21 10.29
CA ILE A 442 -7.47 -21.37 8.96
C ILE A 442 -8.22 -22.48 8.22
N HIS A 443 -8.93 -22.11 7.17
CA HIS A 443 -9.72 -23.01 6.34
C HIS A 443 -9.13 -23.09 4.93
N GLU A 444 -9.09 -24.31 4.38
CA GLU A 444 -8.65 -24.52 2.99
C GLU A 444 -9.48 -23.64 2.03
N PRO A 445 -8.85 -23.06 0.98
CA PRO A 445 -9.57 -22.35 -0.05
C PRO A 445 -10.51 -23.30 -0.80
N PRO A 446 -11.58 -22.78 -1.44
CA PRO A 446 -12.50 -23.61 -2.20
C PRO A 446 -11.76 -24.32 -3.34
N GLU A 447 -12.16 -25.57 -3.61
CA GLU A 447 -11.73 -26.24 -4.83
C GLU A 447 -12.47 -25.63 -6.03
N ALA A 448 -11.70 -25.27 -7.07
CA ALA A 448 -12.27 -24.72 -8.30
C ALA A 448 -12.90 -25.84 -9.13
N GLU A 449 -14.13 -25.64 -9.57
CA GLU A 449 -14.77 -26.49 -10.58
C GLU A 449 -14.48 -25.93 -12.00
N GLU A 450 -14.52 -26.78 -13.01
CA GLU A 450 -14.45 -26.33 -14.39
C GLU A 450 -15.57 -25.33 -14.71
N LEU A 451 -15.23 -24.23 -15.36
CA LEU A 451 -16.23 -23.24 -15.76
C LEU A 451 -17.22 -23.84 -16.75
N PRO A 452 -18.52 -23.79 -16.48
CA PRO A 452 -19.53 -24.29 -17.41
C PRO A 452 -19.62 -23.40 -18.66
N GLU A 453 -20.01 -23.98 -19.81
CA GLU A 453 -20.23 -23.22 -21.05
C GLU A 453 -21.39 -22.20 -20.93
N GLU A 454 -22.36 -22.46 -20.05
CA GLU A 454 -23.51 -21.56 -19.78
C GLU A 454 -23.75 -21.43 -18.28
N PHE A 455 -23.92 -20.19 -17.82
CA PHE A 455 -24.36 -19.89 -16.48
C PHE A 455 -25.86 -19.58 -16.46
N LYS A 456 -26.60 -20.22 -15.53
CA LYS A 456 -28.01 -19.90 -15.27
C LYS A 456 -28.17 -19.68 -13.77
N GLY A 457 -28.71 -18.51 -13.41
CA GLY A 457 -28.92 -18.16 -12.02
C GLY A 457 -29.92 -17.01 -11.88
N THR A 458 -30.21 -16.66 -10.64
CA THR A 458 -31.07 -15.52 -10.32
C THR A 458 -30.19 -14.28 -10.09
N VAL A 459 -30.57 -13.13 -10.66
CA VAL A 459 -29.93 -11.87 -10.32
C VAL A 459 -30.24 -11.55 -8.86
N THR A 460 -29.22 -11.63 -8.01
CA THR A 460 -29.36 -11.41 -6.56
C THR A 460 -29.27 -9.94 -6.17
N ILE A 461 -28.43 -9.19 -6.88
CA ILE A 461 -28.25 -7.75 -6.65
C ILE A 461 -27.77 -7.06 -7.93
N VAL A 462 -28.17 -5.80 -8.10
CA VAL A 462 -27.63 -4.90 -9.13
C VAL A 462 -26.95 -3.74 -8.43
N LEU A 463 -25.67 -3.54 -8.72
CA LEU A 463 -24.79 -2.60 -8.04
C LEU A 463 -24.45 -1.41 -8.97
N PRO A 464 -24.17 -0.24 -8.40
CA PRO A 464 -23.71 0.93 -9.16
C PRO A 464 -22.29 0.74 -9.71
N ASP A 465 -21.76 1.78 -10.36
CA ASP A 465 -20.35 1.88 -10.73
C ASP A 465 -19.47 1.98 -9.48
N ASP A 466 -18.16 1.76 -9.68
CA ASP A 466 -17.11 1.94 -8.67
C ASP A 466 -17.23 1.06 -7.40
N ILE A 467 -17.72 -0.15 -7.55
CA ILE A 467 -17.71 -1.13 -6.44
C ILE A 467 -16.28 -1.52 -6.13
N SER A 468 -15.87 -1.31 -4.88
CA SER A 468 -14.52 -1.66 -4.41
C SER A 468 -14.43 -3.10 -3.92
N THR A 469 -13.22 -3.65 -3.90
CA THR A 469 -12.95 -4.92 -3.22
C THR A 469 -13.23 -4.86 -1.71
N GLY A 470 -13.22 -3.66 -1.11
CA GLY A 470 -13.66 -3.43 0.26
C GLY A 470 -15.18 -3.58 0.47
N ASP A 471 -15.99 -3.40 -0.57
CA ASP A 471 -17.43 -3.69 -0.52
C ASP A 471 -17.71 -5.19 -0.57
N LEU A 472 -16.87 -5.95 -1.28
CA LEU A 472 -16.95 -7.40 -1.38
C LEU A 472 -16.39 -8.11 -0.15
N THR A 473 -15.27 -7.61 0.37
CA THR A 473 -14.59 -8.14 1.57
C THR A 473 -14.13 -6.98 2.45
N PRO A 474 -14.98 -6.51 3.37
CA PRO A 474 -14.71 -5.31 4.17
C PRO A 474 -13.41 -5.35 4.97
N ASP A 475 -12.90 -4.16 5.28
CA ASP A 475 -11.77 -3.94 6.19
C ASP A 475 -12.23 -3.81 7.65
N GLY A 476 -11.27 -3.59 8.54
CA GLY A 476 -11.49 -3.35 9.96
C GLY A 476 -11.32 -4.58 10.84
N VAL A 477 -11.17 -4.31 12.12
CA VAL A 477 -10.76 -5.30 13.14
C VAL A 477 -11.69 -6.52 13.26
N GLU A 478 -12.98 -6.35 12.96
CA GLU A 478 -13.96 -7.44 13.07
C GLU A 478 -13.85 -8.46 11.92
N VAL A 479 -13.44 -8.00 10.73
CA VAL A 479 -13.47 -8.78 9.50
C VAL A 479 -12.10 -9.30 9.09
N MET A 480 -11.06 -8.50 9.32
CA MET A 480 -9.68 -8.84 8.93
C MET A 480 -9.17 -10.15 9.54
N ALA A 481 -9.69 -10.55 10.71
CA ALA A 481 -9.37 -11.81 11.35
C ALA A 481 -9.92 -13.07 10.61
N PHE A 482 -10.79 -12.88 9.62
CA PHE A 482 -11.36 -13.98 8.82
C PHE A 482 -10.73 -14.11 7.42
N ARG A 483 -9.60 -13.44 7.17
CA ARG A 483 -8.90 -13.52 5.87
C ARG A 483 -8.39 -14.94 5.53
N SER A 484 -8.20 -15.80 6.51
CA SER A 484 -7.89 -17.23 6.33
C SER A 484 -9.13 -18.14 6.39
N ASN A 485 -10.35 -17.56 6.43
CA ASN A 485 -11.62 -18.28 6.55
C ASN A 485 -12.68 -17.67 5.63
N VAL A 486 -12.62 -18.04 4.35
CA VAL A 486 -13.53 -17.46 3.34
C VAL A 486 -15.00 -17.68 3.65
N PRO A 487 -15.47 -18.86 4.15
CA PRO A 487 -16.87 -19.04 4.56
C PRO A 487 -17.36 -18.05 5.62
N GLU A 488 -16.52 -17.71 6.61
CA GLU A 488 -16.88 -16.70 7.61
C GLU A 488 -16.80 -15.28 7.00
N LEU A 489 -15.81 -15.02 6.15
CA LEU A 489 -15.65 -13.74 5.46
C LEU A 489 -16.83 -13.43 4.53
N ALA A 490 -17.37 -14.43 3.83
CA ALA A 490 -18.50 -14.30 2.91
C ALA A 490 -19.76 -13.72 3.59
N LYS A 491 -19.93 -13.93 4.89
CA LYS A 491 -21.03 -13.37 5.67
C LYS A 491 -21.04 -11.85 5.73
N TYR A 492 -19.97 -11.19 5.27
CA TYR A 492 -19.83 -9.72 5.27
C TYR A 492 -19.93 -9.12 3.86
N THR A 493 -20.00 -9.95 2.82
CA THR A 493 -20.02 -9.52 1.41
C THR A 493 -21.21 -8.60 1.14
N LEU A 494 -20.95 -7.42 0.53
CA LEU A 494 -21.92 -6.43 0.07
C LEU A 494 -22.90 -5.91 1.14
N ARG A 495 -22.66 -6.14 2.43
CA ARG A 495 -23.51 -5.64 3.52
C ARG A 495 -23.72 -4.13 3.53
N ARG A 496 -22.82 -3.37 2.91
CA ARG A 496 -22.96 -1.93 2.76
C ARG A 496 -24.17 -1.55 1.88
N PHE A 497 -24.49 -2.37 0.87
CA PHE A 497 -25.60 -2.15 -0.05
C PHE A 497 -26.90 -2.80 0.43
N ASP A 498 -26.80 -4.00 0.97
CA ASP A 498 -27.89 -4.72 1.60
C ASP A 498 -27.34 -5.51 2.81
N PRO A 499 -27.65 -5.11 4.05
CA PRO A 499 -27.18 -5.80 5.26
C PRO A 499 -27.57 -7.27 5.35
N GLU A 500 -28.63 -7.71 4.64
CA GLU A 500 -29.12 -9.08 4.59
C GLU A 500 -28.67 -9.83 3.31
N PHE A 501 -27.80 -9.20 2.49
CA PHE A 501 -27.40 -9.78 1.20
C PHE A 501 -26.79 -11.19 1.34
N PRO A 502 -25.87 -11.48 2.28
CA PRO A 502 -25.27 -12.82 2.38
C PRO A 502 -26.31 -13.91 2.60
N GLU A 503 -27.29 -13.67 3.45
CA GLU A 503 -28.36 -14.64 3.73
C GLU A 503 -29.29 -14.80 2.51
N LYS A 504 -29.67 -13.71 1.87
CA LYS A 504 -30.50 -13.72 0.65
C LYS A 504 -29.79 -14.41 -0.51
N ALA A 505 -28.49 -14.19 -0.68
CA ALA A 505 -27.71 -14.81 -1.75
C ALA A 505 -27.69 -16.33 -1.63
N GLN A 506 -27.52 -16.86 -0.43
CA GLN A 506 -27.56 -18.31 -0.18
C GLN A 506 -28.93 -18.93 -0.50
N GLU A 507 -30.03 -18.24 -0.21
CA GLU A 507 -31.39 -18.70 -0.53
C GLU A 507 -31.67 -18.67 -2.05
N MET A 508 -30.97 -17.79 -2.81
CA MET A 508 -31.17 -17.58 -4.25
C MET A 508 -30.12 -18.27 -5.12
N ALA A 509 -29.28 -19.11 -4.55
CA ALA A 509 -28.21 -19.79 -5.27
C ALA A 509 -28.75 -20.74 -6.37
N PRO A 510 -28.10 -20.84 -7.56
CA PRO A 510 -26.97 -20.03 -7.99
C PRO A 510 -27.34 -18.56 -8.29
N GLY A 511 -26.62 -17.67 -7.66
CA GLY A 511 -26.84 -16.22 -7.75
C GLY A 511 -25.95 -15.55 -8.81
N ILE A 512 -26.43 -14.40 -9.32
CA ILE A 512 -25.67 -13.54 -10.24
C ILE A 512 -25.64 -12.13 -9.68
N ILE A 513 -24.43 -11.60 -9.44
CA ILE A 513 -24.20 -10.20 -9.11
C ILE A 513 -24.01 -9.42 -10.41
N VAL A 514 -24.74 -8.33 -10.60
CA VAL A 514 -24.58 -7.43 -11.74
C VAL A 514 -23.93 -6.15 -11.24
N GLY A 515 -22.70 -5.89 -11.64
CA GLY A 515 -21.96 -4.67 -11.32
C GLY A 515 -22.02 -3.64 -12.44
N GLY A 516 -21.82 -2.36 -12.08
CA GLY A 516 -21.61 -1.27 -13.02
C GLY A 516 -20.15 -1.23 -13.53
N ALA A 517 -19.74 -0.09 -14.06
CA ALA A 517 -18.37 0.13 -14.50
C ALA A 517 -17.38 0.12 -13.32
N ASN A 518 -16.10 -0.21 -13.59
CA ASN A 518 -15.02 -0.23 -12.60
C ASN A 518 -15.30 -1.11 -11.36
N TYR A 519 -15.97 -2.27 -11.58
CA TYR A 519 -16.29 -3.23 -10.51
C TYR A 519 -15.02 -3.93 -10.03
N GLY A 520 -14.80 -3.96 -8.71
CA GLY A 520 -13.64 -4.60 -8.08
C GLY A 520 -12.41 -3.70 -7.94
N GLN A 521 -12.57 -2.38 -8.07
CA GLN A 521 -11.49 -1.42 -7.86
C GLN A 521 -10.89 -1.49 -6.44
N GLY A 522 -9.70 -0.95 -6.29
CA GLY A 522 -9.04 -0.76 -4.99
C GLY A 522 -8.01 -1.84 -4.66
N SER A 523 -8.08 -2.42 -3.47
CA SER A 523 -7.08 -3.38 -2.97
C SER A 523 -7.00 -4.66 -3.79
N SER A 524 -5.78 -5.16 -4.01
CA SER A 524 -5.51 -6.49 -4.58
C SER A 524 -5.91 -7.59 -3.58
N ARG A 525 -7.10 -8.16 -3.71
CA ARG A 525 -7.67 -9.15 -2.77
C ARG A 525 -8.28 -10.31 -3.51
N GLU A 526 -7.62 -11.44 -3.50
CA GLU A 526 -8.19 -12.72 -3.97
C GLU A 526 -9.52 -13.03 -3.29
N HIS A 527 -9.64 -12.69 -2.02
CA HIS A 527 -10.85 -12.86 -1.21
C HIS A 527 -12.10 -12.22 -1.83
N ALA A 528 -11.93 -11.12 -2.59
CA ALA A 528 -13.05 -10.44 -3.24
C ALA A 528 -13.64 -11.26 -4.40
N ALA A 529 -12.86 -12.16 -4.99
CA ALA A 529 -13.34 -13.14 -5.95
C ALA A 529 -13.92 -14.39 -5.24
N LEU A 530 -13.29 -14.83 -4.14
CA LEU A 530 -13.66 -16.07 -3.45
C LEU A 530 -14.90 -15.93 -2.57
N ALA A 531 -15.05 -14.81 -1.83
CA ALA A 531 -16.17 -14.64 -0.90
C ALA A 531 -17.55 -14.71 -1.55
N PRO A 532 -17.78 -14.12 -2.75
CA PRO A 532 -19.06 -14.25 -3.44
C PRO A 532 -19.41 -15.68 -3.92
N LEU A 533 -18.47 -16.62 -3.88
CA LEU A 533 -18.72 -18.02 -4.26
C LEU A 533 -19.44 -18.82 -3.14
N TYR A 534 -19.43 -18.31 -1.90
CA TYR A 534 -20.07 -18.91 -0.72
C TYR A 534 -21.43 -18.29 -0.43
#